data_ac3e7c01d012f9aa9aac7a00a10945e2
#
_entry.id   ac3e7c01d012f9aa9aac7a00a10945e2
#
_cell.length_a   1.000
_cell.length_b   1.000
_cell.length_c   1.000
_cell.angle_alpha   90.00
_cell.angle_beta   90.00
_cell.angle_gamma   90.00
#
_symmetry.space_group_name_H-M   'P 1'
#
loop_
_entity.id
_entity.type
_entity.pdbx_description
1 polymer ?
#
loop_
_entity_poly.entity_id
_entity_poly.type
_entity_poly.pdbx_seq_one_letter_code
_entity_poly.pdbx_strand_id
1 'polypeptide(L)'
;LTGGSTPYGYDYDRPIVIINTMRVNGIHVINEGQQIIGLSGSTLFGLENLLEPYGREPHSVIGSSCIGASIVGGLCNNSGGALVKRGPAYTELSLYAKITDDGELVLVNDIGIDLGNNPEEILTNLEQKKYSTHQIKYPKKRASDNTYHKRVRDVDADTPARFNADGRRLYAASGCAGKIAVFAVRLDTYKAPKRSQVFYVGSNAANTFTHIRRSILSEFKTLPSSGEYLHRDCYDAAKKYSKDTFVVIDKLGPNFIPKLFGFKRKIDLLAEKFSILPIKFSDKLMQFLSYFWPNHLPKRMEMYRDKYEHHWVIEMADDGIDEAKLFFADFFKSNEGNFFLSTHIISILCIFQNICIR
;
A
#
# COMPACT_ATOMS: atom_id res chain seq x y z
N LEU A 1 9.74 -13.90 2.20
CA LEU A 1 9.08 -12.65 2.57
C LEU A 1 8.87 -11.83 1.31
N THR A 2 7.64 -11.57 0.96
CA THR A 2 7.27 -10.79 -0.21
C THR A 2 6.62 -9.49 0.24
N GLY A 3 7.02 -8.37 -0.37
CA GLY A 3 6.36 -7.08 -0.22
C GLY A 3 6.57 -6.33 1.11
N GLY A 4 7.49 -6.76 1.98
CA GLY A 4 7.77 -6.07 3.23
C GLY A 4 9.16 -5.46 3.29
N SER A 5 9.28 -4.20 3.67
CA SER A 5 10.56 -3.54 3.96
C SER A 5 10.98 -3.67 5.43
N THR A 6 10.03 -3.92 6.32
CA THR A 6 10.26 -4.01 7.77
C THR A 6 11.27 -5.08 8.20
N PRO A 7 11.39 -6.26 7.55
CA PRO A 7 12.35 -7.29 7.95
C PRO A 7 13.81 -6.97 7.63
N TYR A 8 14.09 -5.91 6.88
CA TYR A 8 15.46 -5.55 6.57
C TYR A 8 16.20 -5.06 7.82
N GLY A 9 17.34 -5.69 8.11
CA GLY A 9 18.16 -5.34 9.27
C GLY A 9 17.93 -6.19 10.52
N TYR A 10 17.05 -7.19 10.47
CA TYR A 10 17.03 -8.20 11.54
C TYR A 10 18.20 -9.16 11.35
N ASP A 11 19.11 -9.13 12.28
CA ASP A 11 20.19 -10.13 12.42
C ASP A 11 19.81 -11.10 13.55
N TYR A 12 19.69 -12.38 13.19
CA TYR A 12 19.28 -13.41 14.13
C TYR A 12 20.48 -14.26 14.49
N ASP A 13 20.94 -14.16 15.71
CA ASP A 13 22.01 -14.94 16.32
C ASP A 13 21.54 -16.30 16.89
N ARG A 14 20.26 -16.61 16.73
CA ARG A 14 19.61 -17.82 17.27
C ARG A 14 18.71 -18.48 16.21
N PRO A 15 18.39 -19.79 16.37
CA PRO A 15 17.43 -20.47 15.50
C PRO A 15 16.09 -19.76 15.47
N ILE A 16 15.52 -19.61 14.28
CA ILE A 16 14.21 -19.00 14.05
C ILE A 16 13.26 -19.99 13.38
N VAL A 17 11.96 -19.85 13.64
CA VAL A 17 10.90 -20.56 12.94
C VAL A 17 10.19 -19.60 12.01
N ILE A 18 10.15 -19.91 10.71
CA ILE A 18 9.45 -19.14 9.70
C ILE A 18 8.11 -19.80 9.43
N ILE A 19 7.01 -19.08 9.74
CA ILE A 19 5.65 -19.54 9.45
C ILE A 19 5.22 -18.94 8.10
N ASN A 20 5.02 -19.81 7.12
CA ASN A 20 4.51 -19.40 5.79
C ASN A 20 2.99 -19.47 5.77
N THR A 21 2.33 -18.31 5.71
CA THR A 21 0.87 -18.18 5.69
C THR A 21 0.27 -18.20 4.29
N MET A 22 1.04 -18.30 3.21
CA MET A 22 0.55 -18.21 1.83
C MET A 22 -0.52 -19.25 1.47
N ARG A 23 -0.58 -20.37 2.19
CA ARG A 23 -1.62 -21.42 1.99
C ARG A 23 -2.94 -21.06 2.66
N VAL A 24 -2.94 -20.20 3.67
CA VAL A 24 -4.12 -19.70 4.36
C VAL A 24 -4.61 -18.45 3.61
N ASN A 25 -5.07 -18.64 2.40
CA ASN A 25 -5.53 -17.55 1.54
C ASN A 25 -7.03 -17.68 1.27
N GLY A 26 -7.68 -16.54 1.16
CA GLY A 26 -9.10 -16.43 0.88
C GLY A 26 -9.56 -15.02 1.21
N ILE A 27 -10.44 -14.48 0.40
CA ILE A 27 -11.06 -13.18 0.63
C ILE A 27 -12.57 -13.38 0.54
N HIS A 28 -13.27 -13.09 1.63
CA HIS A 28 -14.72 -13.18 1.66
C HIS A 28 -15.31 -11.78 1.53
N VAL A 29 -15.98 -11.53 0.43
CA VAL A 29 -16.77 -10.31 0.24
C VAL A 29 -18.07 -10.44 1.05
N ILE A 30 -18.35 -9.44 1.86
CA ILE A 30 -19.56 -9.37 2.68
C ILE A 30 -20.22 -8.00 2.52
N ASN A 31 -21.50 -7.91 2.90
CA ASN A 31 -22.25 -6.66 2.84
C ASN A 31 -22.13 -5.98 1.46
N GLU A 32 -22.43 -6.71 0.38
CA GLU A 32 -22.43 -6.20 -1.00
C GLU A 32 -21.12 -5.48 -1.39
N GLY A 33 -20.00 -6.00 -0.92
CA GLY A 33 -18.68 -5.44 -1.19
C GLY A 33 -18.25 -4.31 -0.26
N GLN A 34 -19.11 -3.84 0.65
CA GLN A 34 -18.75 -2.76 1.58
C GLN A 34 -17.70 -3.18 2.61
N GLN A 35 -17.62 -4.49 2.89
CA GLN A 35 -16.59 -5.06 3.75
C GLN A 35 -16.04 -6.35 3.17
N ILE A 36 -14.85 -6.68 3.62
CA ILE A 36 -14.19 -7.96 3.32
C ILE A 36 -13.65 -8.61 4.59
N ILE A 37 -13.48 -9.92 4.51
CA ILE A 37 -12.63 -10.67 5.43
C ILE A 37 -11.47 -11.20 4.63
N GLY A 38 -10.26 -10.81 5.01
CA GLY A 38 -9.02 -11.28 4.39
C GLY A 38 -8.28 -12.25 5.30
N LEU A 39 -7.99 -13.45 4.80
CA LEU A 39 -7.16 -14.44 5.50
C LEU A 39 -5.67 -14.05 5.40
N SER A 40 -4.84 -14.58 6.29
CA SER A 40 -3.46 -14.14 6.50
C SER A 40 -2.52 -14.23 5.28
N GLY A 41 -2.80 -15.15 4.36
CA GLY A 41 -2.06 -15.30 3.11
C GLY A 41 -2.63 -14.53 1.92
N SER A 42 -3.75 -13.83 2.10
CA SER A 42 -4.40 -13.08 1.02
C SER A 42 -3.65 -11.81 0.66
N THR A 43 -3.53 -11.54 -0.63
CA THR A 43 -2.77 -10.39 -1.14
C THR A 43 -3.66 -9.17 -1.35
N LEU A 44 -3.10 -7.98 -1.21
CA LEU A 44 -3.77 -6.72 -1.58
C LEU A 44 -4.11 -6.70 -3.07
N PHE A 45 -3.24 -7.20 -3.92
CA PHE A 45 -3.48 -7.29 -5.36
C PHE A 45 -4.69 -8.18 -5.70
N GLY A 46 -4.82 -9.33 -5.01
CA GLY A 46 -6.02 -10.17 -5.14
C GLY A 46 -7.28 -9.47 -4.68
N LEU A 47 -7.18 -8.64 -3.63
CA LEU A 47 -8.30 -7.84 -3.13
C LEU A 47 -8.70 -6.73 -4.12
N GLU A 48 -7.75 -6.02 -4.70
CA GLU A 48 -7.99 -4.99 -5.73
C GLU A 48 -8.81 -5.57 -6.89
N ASN A 49 -8.33 -6.68 -7.47
CA ASN A 49 -9.02 -7.37 -8.57
C ASN A 49 -10.42 -7.89 -8.17
N LEU A 50 -10.58 -8.36 -6.93
CA LEU A 50 -11.85 -8.88 -6.45
C LEU A 50 -12.91 -7.77 -6.23
N LEU A 51 -12.46 -6.56 -5.89
CA LEU A 51 -13.34 -5.42 -5.61
C LEU A 51 -13.73 -4.61 -6.86
N GLU A 52 -12.99 -4.75 -7.95
CA GLU A 52 -13.24 -4.03 -9.21
C GLU A 52 -14.69 -4.21 -9.73
N PRO A 53 -15.28 -5.43 -9.79
CA PRO A 53 -16.66 -5.61 -10.24
C PRO A 53 -17.70 -4.96 -9.34
N TYR A 54 -17.36 -4.67 -8.08
CA TYR A 54 -18.23 -3.97 -7.13
C TYR A 54 -18.10 -2.44 -7.23
N GLY A 55 -17.24 -1.92 -8.10
CA GLY A 55 -16.92 -0.49 -8.16
C GLY A 55 -16.30 0.03 -6.87
N ARG A 56 -15.53 -0.83 -6.20
CA ARG A 56 -14.92 -0.54 -4.90
C ARG A 56 -13.42 -0.80 -4.92
N GLU A 57 -12.73 -0.24 -3.96
CA GLU A 57 -11.30 -0.37 -3.78
C GLU A 57 -10.94 -0.69 -2.32
N PRO A 58 -9.79 -1.31 -2.06
CA PRO A 58 -9.35 -1.64 -0.71
C PRO A 58 -9.04 -0.36 0.07
N HIS A 59 -9.01 -0.49 1.41
CA HIS A 59 -8.66 0.61 2.30
C HIS A 59 -7.21 1.07 2.11
N SER A 60 -6.32 0.22 1.66
CA SER A 60 -4.91 0.51 1.42
C SER A 60 -4.52 0.05 0.03
N VAL A 61 -3.93 0.96 -0.74
CA VAL A 61 -3.27 0.67 -2.01
C VAL A 61 -1.82 1.11 -1.81
N ILE A 62 -0.92 0.14 -1.74
CA ILE A 62 0.52 0.38 -1.60
C ILE A 62 1.24 -0.20 -2.81
N GLY A 63 2.34 0.44 -3.22
CA GLY A 63 3.07 0.00 -4.42
C GLY A 63 3.60 -1.42 -4.37
N SER A 64 3.73 -1.99 -3.16
CA SER A 64 4.06 -3.39 -2.97
C SER A 64 2.87 -4.35 -3.17
N SER A 65 1.66 -3.87 -3.43
CA SER A 65 0.49 -4.73 -3.66
C SER A 65 0.73 -5.69 -4.83
N CYS A 66 1.26 -5.18 -5.94
CA CYS A 66 1.56 -5.97 -7.14
C CYS A 66 2.71 -6.98 -6.96
N ILE A 67 3.52 -6.88 -5.92
CA ILE A 67 4.63 -7.81 -5.63
C ILE A 67 4.33 -8.77 -4.47
N GLY A 68 3.08 -8.81 -4.01
CA GLY A 68 2.60 -9.80 -3.06
C GLY A 68 2.47 -9.33 -1.61
N ALA A 69 2.34 -8.03 -1.37
CA ALA A 69 1.98 -7.54 -0.04
C ALA A 69 0.64 -8.14 0.41
N SER A 70 0.59 -8.65 1.63
CA SER A 70 -0.63 -9.25 2.17
C SER A 70 -1.49 -8.22 2.90
N ILE A 71 -2.80 -8.45 2.92
CA ILE A 71 -3.79 -7.64 3.64
C ILE A 71 -3.43 -7.57 5.12
N VAL A 72 -3.23 -8.73 5.74
CA VAL A 72 -2.91 -8.85 7.17
C VAL A 72 -1.53 -8.26 7.47
N GLY A 73 -0.53 -8.50 6.61
CA GLY A 73 0.82 -7.95 6.81
C GLY A 73 0.84 -6.43 6.79
N GLY A 74 0.10 -5.81 5.87
CA GLY A 74 -0.06 -4.36 5.81
C GLY A 74 -0.71 -3.80 7.08
N LEU A 75 -1.75 -4.46 7.57
CA LEU A 75 -2.44 -4.06 8.80
C LEU A 75 -1.54 -4.21 10.05
N CYS A 76 -0.91 -5.36 10.21
CA CYS A 76 -0.03 -5.63 11.35
C CYS A 76 1.18 -4.68 11.40
N ASN A 77 1.64 -4.22 10.25
CA ASN A 77 2.74 -3.26 10.12
C ASN A 77 2.29 -1.79 10.12
N ASN A 78 1.02 -1.50 10.37
CA ASN A 78 0.45 -0.16 10.34
C ASN A 78 0.76 0.59 9.04
N SER A 79 0.67 -0.10 7.91
CA SER A 79 1.03 0.47 6.60
C SER A 79 0.03 1.54 6.17
N GLY A 80 0.52 2.76 5.92
CA GLY A 80 -0.29 3.90 5.48
C GLY A 80 -0.33 4.06 3.98
N GLY A 81 0.80 3.86 3.33
CA GLY A 81 0.96 4.14 1.90
C GLY A 81 0.78 5.63 1.57
N ALA A 82 0.52 5.91 0.30
CA ALA A 82 0.34 7.27 -0.23
C ALA A 82 -1.08 7.83 -0.04
N LEU A 83 -2.01 7.07 0.55
CA LEU A 83 -3.42 7.44 0.65
C LEU A 83 -3.66 8.53 1.70
N VAL A 84 -4.12 9.69 1.24
CA VAL A 84 -4.31 10.87 2.11
C VAL A 84 -5.60 10.79 2.93
N LYS A 85 -6.67 10.25 2.38
CA LYS A 85 -8.00 10.23 3.04
C LYS A 85 -8.13 9.18 4.13
N ARG A 86 -7.39 8.07 4.06
CA ARG A 86 -7.67 6.84 4.81
C ARG A 86 -6.70 6.57 5.93
N GLY A 87 -5.46 7.10 5.81
CA GLY A 87 -4.39 6.85 6.76
C GLY A 87 -3.91 5.39 6.79
N PRO A 88 -3.25 4.99 7.89
CA PRO A 88 -2.78 3.63 8.08
C PRO A 88 -3.92 2.61 8.10
N ALA A 89 -3.61 1.38 7.68
CA ALA A 89 -4.52 0.25 7.79
C ALA A 89 -4.92 0.02 9.24
N TYR A 90 -6.24 -0.03 9.49
CA TYR A 90 -6.80 -0.16 10.83
C TYR A 90 -8.06 -1.01 10.85
N THR A 91 -8.17 -1.88 11.83
CA THR A 91 -9.42 -2.56 12.20
C THR A 91 -9.39 -3.00 13.65
N GLU A 92 -10.57 -3.03 14.29
CA GLU A 92 -10.80 -3.64 15.60
C GLU A 92 -11.40 -5.06 15.45
N LEU A 93 -11.59 -5.52 14.20
CA LEU A 93 -12.26 -6.78 13.86
C LEU A 93 -11.23 -7.76 13.30
N SER A 94 -10.74 -8.66 14.15
CA SER A 94 -9.73 -9.65 13.77
C SER A 94 -9.90 -10.98 14.49
N LEU A 95 -9.37 -12.03 13.87
CA LEU A 95 -9.21 -13.35 14.44
C LEU A 95 -7.72 -13.61 14.65
N TYR A 96 -7.29 -13.82 15.89
CA TYR A 96 -5.89 -13.95 16.22
C TYR A 96 -5.65 -14.83 17.46
N ALA A 97 -4.47 -15.45 17.51
CA ALA A 97 -4.00 -16.11 18.70
C ALA A 97 -3.01 -15.23 19.46
N LYS A 98 -3.04 -15.32 20.77
CA LYS A 98 -2.08 -14.68 21.68
C LYS A 98 -1.74 -15.59 22.83
N ILE A 99 -0.61 -15.33 23.46
CA ILE A 99 -0.28 -15.89 24.78
C ILE A 99 -0.76 -14.89 25.82
N THR A 100 -1.53 -15.38 26.81
CA THR A 100 -2.00 -14.58 27.94
C THR A 100 -0.87 -14.30 28.93
N ASP A 101 -1.10 -13.45 29.91
CA ASP A 101 -0.13 -13.17 30.98
C ASP A 101 0.18 -14.42 31.84
N ASP A 102 -0.77 -15.35 31.93
CA ASP A 102 -0.63 -16.65 32.60
C ASP A 102 0.07 -17.71 31.74
N GLY A 103 0.47 -17.35 30.50
CA GLY A 103 1.18 -18.23 29.57
C GLY A 103 0.28 -19.15 28.73
N GLU A 104 -1.03 -19.01 28.79
CA GLU A 104 -1.96 -19.81 28.01
C GLU A 104 -2.10 -19.30 26.58
N LEU A 105 -2.15 -20.23 25.61
CA LEU A 105 -2.44 -19.91 24.21
C LEU A 105 -3.94 -19.85 24.00
N VAL A 106 -4.45 -18.68 23.61
CA VAL A 106 -5.89 -18.45 23.35
C VAL A 106 -6.14 -17.95 21.94
N LEU A 107 -7.23 -18.41 21.34
CA LEU A 107 -7.76 -17.86 20.08
C LEU A 107 -8.84 -16.82 20.41
N VAL A 108 -8.65 -15.60 19.93
CA VAL A 108 -9.62 -14.50 20.12
C VAL A 108 -10.38 -14.29 18.82
N ASN A 109 -11.70 -14.48 18.85
CA ASN A 109 -12.58 -14.22 17.72
C ASN A 109 -13.30 -12.88 17.89
N ASP A 110 -12.67 -11.83 17.39
CA ASP A 110 -13.22 -10.47 17.33
C ASP A 110 -13.73 -10.09 15.93
N ILE A 111 -13.78 -11.04 14.98
CA ILE A 111 -14.10 -10.74 13.58
C ILE A 111 -15.59 -10.38 13.37
N GLY A 112 -16.40 -10.62 14.38
CA GLY A 112 -17.83 -10.33 14.36
C GLY A 112 -18.66 -11.35 13.57
N ILE A 113 -18.22 -12.62 13.57
CA ILE A 113 -18.94 -13.76 12.99
C ILE A 113 -18.94 -14.89 14.02
N ASP A 114 -20.09 -15.52 14.17
CA ASP A 114 -20.21 -16.72 14.97
C ASP A 114 -19.71 -17.91 14.15
N LEU A 115 -18.54 -18.41 14.52
CA LEU A 115 -17.82 -19.46 13.78
C LEU A 115 -17.72 -20.78 14.54
N GLY A 116 -18.28 -20.85 15.75
CA GLY A 116 -18.21 -22.02 16.63
C GLY A 116 -17.53 -21.73 17.98
N ASN A 117 -17.29 -22.78 18.77
CA ASN A 117 -16.92 -22.66 20.16
C ASN A 117 -15.48 -23.08 20.46
N ASN A 118 -14.81 -23.74 19.55
CA ASN A 118 -13.41 -24.17 19.73
C ASN A 118 -12.53 -23.70 18.56
N PRO A 119 -11.21 -23.63 18.77
CA PRO A 119 -10.31 -23.07 17.76
C PRO A 119 -10.34 -23.79 16.40
N GLU A 120 -10.42 -25.12 16.37
CA GLU A 120 -10.43 -25.91 15.15
C GLU A 120 -11.70 -25.65 14.33
N GLU A 121 -12.84 -25.59 15.00
CA GLU A 121 -14.12 -25.29 14.39
C GLU A 121 -14.13 -23.87 13.83
N ILE A 122 -13.71 -22.89 14.61
CA ILE A 122 -13.65 -21.48 14.22
C ILE A 122 -12.78 -21.29 12.96
N LEU A 123 -11.58 -21.85 12.97
CA LEU A 123 -10.64 -21.73 11.86
C LEU A 123 -11.16 -22.45 10.60
N THR A 124 -11.70 -23.67 10.77
CA THR A 124 -12.26 -24.46 9.66
C THR A 124 -13.48 -23.77 9.04
N ASN A 125 -14.40 -23.30 9.86
CA ASN A 125 -15.62 -22.63 9.39
C ASN A 125 -15.29 -21.31 8.68
N LEU A 126 -14.29 -20.58 9.18
CA LEU A 126 -13.82 -19.38 8.48
C LEU A 126 -13.15 -19.72 7.14
N GLU A 127 -12.19 -20.63 7.11
CA GLU A 127 -11.45 -21.00 5.89
C GLU A 127 -12.40 -21.51 4.79
N GLN A 128 -13.37 -22.36 5.18
CA GLN A 128 -14.33 -22.97 4.26
C GLN A 128 -15.55 -22.11 4.00
N LYS A 129 -15.61 -20.89 4.58
CA LYS A 129 -16.77 -19.98 4.49
C LYS A 129 -18.09 -20.63 4.92
N LYS A 130 -18.04 -21.48 5.94
CA LYS A 130 -19.20 -22.17 6.51
C LYS A 130 -19.94 -21.29 7.53
N TYR A 131 -20.42 -20.15 7.07
CA TYR A 131 -21.28 -19.25 7.83
C TYR A 131 -22.25 -18.53 6.90
N SER A 132 -23.42 -18.23 7.41
CA SER A 132 -24.46 -17.50 6.70
C SER A 132 -24.39 -15.99 7.01
N THR A 133 -25.10 -15.20 6.21
CA THR A 133 -25.22 -13.75 6.43
C THR A 133 -25.83 -13.41 7.81
N HIS A 134 -26.70 -14.27 8.35
CA HIS A 134 -27.31 -14.06 9.67
C HIS A 134 -26.32 -14.20 10.85
N GLN A 135 -25.21 -14.90 10.63
CA GLN A 135 -24.15 -15.05 11.64
C GLN A 135 -23.17 -13.88 11.63
N ILE A 136 -23.22 -13.01 10.61
CA ILE A 136 -22.40 -11.81 10.54
C ILE A 136 -23.02 -10.74 11.42
N LYS A 137 -22.34 -10.43 12.52
CA LYS A 137 -22.73 -9.38 13.46
C LYS A 137 -22.06 -8.06 13.06
N TYR A 138 -22.73 -6.96 13.35
CA TYR A 138 -22.19 -5.61 13.19
C TYR A 138 -21.92 -5.01 14.57
N PRO A 139 -20.82 -5.40 15.21
CA PRO A 139 -20.47 -4.91 16.54
C PRO A 139 -20.18 -3.42 16.52
N LYS A 140 -20.11 -2.79 17.70
CA LYS A 140 -19.67 -1.40 17.83
C LYS A 140 -18.20 -1.18 17.42
N LYS A 141 -17.44 -2.27 17.26
CA LYS A 141 -16.05 -2.26 16.79
C LYS A 141 -15.96 -1.83 15.33
N ARG A 142 -14.90 -1.13 14.96
CA ARG A 142 -14.72 -0.52 13.65
C ARG A 142 -13.86 -1.39 12.74
N ALA A 143 -14.23 -1.45 11.47
CA ALA A 143 -13.49 -2.11 10.41
C ALA A 143 -12.54 -1.16 9.65
N SER A 144 -12.44 0.11 10.05
CA SER A 144 -11.53 1.13 9.52
C SER A 144 -11.41 2.32 10.45
N ASP A 145 -10.40 3.18 10.22
CA ASP A 145 -10.32 4.50 10.83
C ASP A 145 -11.16 5.50 10.04
N ASN A 146 -12.43 5.57 10.36
CA ASN A 146 -13.40 6.43 9.69
C ASN A 146 -13.30 7.92 10.05
N THR A 147 -12.37 8.32 10.89
CA THR A 147 -12.18 9.71 11.31
C THR A 147 -10.84 10.30 10.86
N TYR A 148 -9.98 9.53 10.20
CA TYR A 148 -8.66 9.99 9.77
C TYR A 148 -8.72 11.24 8.89
N HIS A 149 -9.65 11.29 7.94
CA HIS A 149 -9.87 12.41 7.03
C HIS A 149 -10.15 13.75 7.76
N LYS A 150 -10.63 13.71 9.00
CA LYS A 150 -10.83 14.91 9.83
C LYS A 150 -9.53 15.33 10.50
N ARG A 151 -8.77 14.35 11.02
CA ARG A 151 -7.53 14.62 11.75
C ARG A 151 -6.38 15.07 10.85
N VAL A 152 -6.30 14.53 9.63
CA VAL A 152 -5.24 14.92 8.68
C VAL A 152 -5.35 16.39 8.26
N ARG A 153 -6.54 16.98 8.39
CA ARG A 153 -6.80 18.40 8.08
C ARG A 153 -6.28 19.36 9.13
N ASP A 154 -6.09 18.92 10.35
CA ASP A 154 -5.49 19.72 11.42
C ASP A 154 -3.97 19.73 11.24
N VAL A 155 -3.50 20.61 10.35
CA VAL A 155 -2.10 20.68 9.93
C VAL A 155 -1.17 21.25 11.00
N ASP A 156 -1.72 21.86 12.02
CA ASP A 156 -0.98 22.45 13.15
C ASP A 156 -1.06 21.61 14.42
N ALA A 157 -1.90 20.56 14.43
CA ALA A 157 -2.01 19.70 15.60
C ALA A 157 -0.67 19.02 15.94
N ASP A 158 -0.29 19.13 17.20
CA ASP A 158 0.83 18.37 17.75
C ASP A 158 0.35 16.97 18.17
N THR A 159 0.05 16.14 17.17
CA THR A 159 -0.48 14.79 17.37
C THR A 159 0.27 13.75 16.56
N PRO A 160 0.38 12.51 17.08
CA PRO A 160 1.01 11.39 16.37
C PRO A 160 0.35 11.04 15.05
N ALA A 161 -0.91 11.42 14.82
CA ALA A 161 -1.63 11.17 13.57
C ALA A 161 -0.89 11.69 12.33
N ARG A 162 -0.14 12.79 12.46
CA ARG A 162 0.69 13.37 11.40
C ARG A 162 1.83 12.45 10.96
N PHE A 163 2.23 11.51 11.80
CA PHE A 163 3.36 10.61 11.60
C PHE A 163 2.94 9.15 11.49
N ASN A 164 1.65 8.84 11.35
CA ASN A 164 1.11 7.49 11.39
C ASN A 164 1.46 6.70 12.66
N ALA A 165 1.78 7.39 13.75
CA ALA A 165 2.22 6.79 15.00
C ALA A 165 1.21 7.02 16.15
N ASP A 166 -0.07 7.17 15.84
CA ASP A 166 -1.12 7.42 16.82
C ASP A 166 -1.42 6.16 17.63
N GLY A 167 -0.95 6.11 18.88
CA GLY A 167 -1.17 4.99 19.80
C GLY A 167 -2.65 4.65 20.05
N ARG A 168 -3.57 5.61 19.82
CA ARG A 168 -5.02 5.39 19.92
C ARG A 168 -5.56 4.52 18.77
N ARG A 169 -4.74 4.27 17.77
CA ARG A 169 -5.04 3.46 16.56
C ARG A 169 -4.27 2.15 16.53
N LEU A 170 -3.66 1.76 17.62
CA LEU A 170 -3.11 0.42 17.82
C LEU A 170 -4.19 -0.43 18.50
N TYR A 171 -4.62 -1.50 17.85
CA TYR A 171 -5.67 -2.35 18.39
C TYR A 171 -5.48 -3.79 17.93
N ALA A 172 -5.22 -4.68 18.87
CA ALA A 172 -4.99 -6.11 18.59
C ALA A 172 -4.10 -6.33 17.35
N ALA A 173 -4.67 -6.67 16.19
CA ALA A 173 -3.93 -6.90 14.95
C ALA A 173 -3.33 -5.63 14.33
N SER A 174 -3.93 -4.45 14.56
CA SER A 174 -3.47 -3.20 13.96
C SER A 174 -2.19 -2.71 14.62
N GLY A 175 -1.07 -2.75 13.89
CA GLY A 175 0.25 -2.36 14.41
C GLY A 175 0.80 -3.27 15.51
N CYS A 176 0.50 -4.56 15.46
CA CYS A 176 0.79 -5.51 16.55
C CYS A 176 2.28 -5.86 16.73
N ALA A 177 3.13 -5.54 15.79
CA ALA A 177 4.57 -5.77 15.82
C ALA A 177 5.00 -7.23 16.17
N GLY A 178 4.18 -8.22 15.79
CA GLY A 178 4.51 -9.63 15.90
C GLY A 178 4.26 -10.29 17.26
N LYS A 179 3.56 -9.66 18.18
CA LYS A 179 3.20 -10.26 19.48
C LYS A 179 2.01 -11.21 19.43
N ILE A 180 1.32 -11.28 18.31
CA ILE A 180 0.14 -12.13 18.08
C ILE A 180 0.26 -12.84 16.74
N ALA A 181 -0.45 -13.95 16.57
CA ALA A 181 -0.60 -14.64 15.29
C ALA A 181 -1.97 -14.30 14.70
N VAL A 182 -2.03 -13.52 13.63
CA VAL A 182 -3.28 -13.07 13.01
C VAL A 182 -3.69 -14.02 11.89
N PHE A 183 -4.89 -14.59 11.97
CA PHE A 183 -5.45 -15.51 10.97
C PHE A 183 -6.30 -14.79 9.94
N ALA A 184 -7.11 -13.82 10.38
CA ALA A 184 -7.97 -13.04 9.50
C ALA A 184 -8.26 -11.66 10.08
N VAL A 185 -8.62 -10.75 9.17
CA VAL A 185 -9.08 -9.40 9.51
C VAL A 185 -10.31 -9.04 8.70
N ARG A 186 -11.23 -8.26 9.29
CA ARG A 186 -12.38 -7.70 8.59
C ARG A 186 -12.15 -6.21 8.39
N LEU A 187 -12.33 -5.75 7.16
CA LEU A 187 -11.99 -4.38 6.73
C LEU A 187 -13.13 -3.77 5.93
N ASP A 188 -13.32 -2.47 6.08
CA ASP A 188 -14.13 -1.68 5.17
C ASP A 188 -13.44 -1.56 3.81
N THR A 189 -14.23 -1.45 2.77
CA THR A 189 -13.83 -1.09 1.43
C THR A 189 -14.38 0.29 1.09
N TYR A 190 -13.89 0.91 0.04
CA TYR A 190 -14.27 2.26 -0.33
C TYR A 190 -14.80 2.30 -1.75
N LYS A 191 -15.69 3.23 -2.03
CA LYS A 191 -16.19 3.45 -3.37
C LYS A 191 -15.03 3.93 -4.25
N ALA A 192 -14.82 3.27 -5.38
CA ALA A 192 -13.85 3.72 -6.37
C ALA A 192 -14.28 5.07 -6.98
N PRO A 193 -13.36 5.99 -7.22
CA PRO A 193 -13.68 7.26 -7.87
C PRO A 193 -14.16 7.02 -9.30
N LYS A 194 -15.05 7.89 -9.80
CA LYS A 194 -15.51 7.85 -11.20
C LYS A 194 -14.45 8.40 -12.15
N ARG A 195 -13.69 9.39 -11.70
CA ARG A 195 -12.61 10.04 -12.45
C ARG A 195 -11.44 10.28 -11.51
N SER A 196 -10.23 10.12 -12.02
CA SER A 196 -9.02 10.52 -11.32
C SER A 196 -8.08 11.27 -12.26
N GLN A 197 -7.26 12.14 -11.69
CA GLN A 197 -6.27 12.93 -12.41
C GLN A 197 -5.02 13.09 -11.55
N VAL A 198 -3.87 12.80 -12.13
CA VAL A 198 -2.58 13.06 -11.49
C VAL A 198 -2.07 14.44 -11.88
N PHE A 199 -1.67 15.18 -10.88
CA PHE A 199 -0.91 16.42 -10.95
C PHE A 199 0.54 16.13 -10.61
N TYR A 200 1.42 16.43 -11.54
CA TYR A 200 2.87 16.36 -11.31
C TYR A 200 3.39 17.77 -11.08
N VAL A 201 3.90 18.01 -9.89
CA VAL A 201 4.36 19.34 -9.44
C VAL A 201 5.88 19.32 -9.32
N GLY A 202 6.55 20.38 -9.76
CA GLY A 202 8.00 20.57 -9.63
C GLY A 202 8.35 21.95 -9.09
N SER A 203 9.35 22.03 -8.20
CA SER A 203 9.90 23.26 -7.64
C SER A 203 11.34 23.05 -7.17
N ASN A 204 12.14 24.12 -7.12
CA ASN A 204 13.46 24.10 -6.50
C ASN A 204 13.44 24.53 -5.02
N ALA A 205 12.30 25.00 -4.55
CA ALA A 205 12.08 25.39 -3.17
C ALA A 205 11.25 24.34 -2.42
N ALA A 206 11.85 23.59 -1.51
CA ALA A 206 11.17 22.58 -0.70
C ALA A 206 9.95 23.14 0.06
N ASN A 207 10.01 24.39 0.52
CA ASN A 207 8.91 25.06 1.20
C ASN A 207 7.65 25.21 0.34
N THR A 208 7.77 25.27 -0.98
CA THR A 208 6.63 25.27 -1.91
C THR A 208 5.69 24.09 -1.61
N PHE A 209 6.24 22.90 -1.41
CA PHE A 209 5.45 21.70 -1.12
C PHE A 209 4.83 21.73 0.28
N THR A 210 5.50 22.33 1.24
CA THR A 210 4.92 22.56 2.58
C THR A 210 3.69 23.45 2.48
N HIS A 211 3.75 24.55 1.75
CA HIS A 211 2.62 25.46 1.55
C HIS A 211 1.48 24.75 0.81
N ILE A 212 1.77 24.10 -0.32
CA ILE A 212 0.77 23.36 -1.08
C ILE A 212 0.09 22.30 -0.21
N ARG A 213 0.87 21.49 0.55
CA ARG A 213 0.33 20.48 1.45
C ARG A 213 -0.60 21.08 2.50
N ARG A 214 -0.20 22.18 3.11
CA ARG A 214 -1.01 22.86 4.13
C ARG A 214 -2.32 23.37 3.54
N SER A 215 -2.28 24.09 2.42
CA SER A 215 -3.49 24.58 1.75
C SER A 215 -4.41 23.44 1.32
N ILE A 216 -3.89 22.39 0.71
CA ILE A 216 -4.71 21.24 0.30
C ILE A 216 -5.40 20.57 1.51
N LEU A 217 -4.65 20.33 2.58
CA LEU A 217 -5.21 19.63 3.75
C LEU A 217 -6.22 20.47 4.53
N SER A 218 -5.98 21.79 4.67
CA SER A 218 -6.84 22.67 5.49
C SER A 218 -8.02 23.26 4.69
N GLU A 219 -7.85 23.58 3.41
CA GLU A 219 -8.78 24.43 2.66
C GLU A 219 -9.62 23.66 1.62
N PHE A 220 -9.07 22.62 1.00
CA PHE A 220 -9.78 21.88 -0.05
C PHE A 220 -11.02 21.18 0.47
N LYS A 221 -12.10 21.25 -0.28
CA LYS A 221 -13.32 20.47 0.00
C LYS A 221 -13.04 18.97 -0.16
N THR A 222 -12.30 18.61 -1.21
CA THR A 222 -11.96 17.23 -1.54
C THR A 222 -10.48 16.96 -1.28
N LEU A 223 -10.18 16.07 -0.34
CA LEU A 223 -8.80 15.62 -0.10
C LEU A 223 -8.28 14.80 -1.28
N PRO A 224 -6.97 14.84 -1.57
CA PRO A 224 -6.35 13.96 -2.55
C PRO A 224 -6.62 12.48 -2.25
N SER A 225 -6.71 11.67 -3.29
CA SER A 225 -6.70 10.21 -3.15
C SER A 225 -5.32 9.75 -2.67
N SER A 226 -4.27 10.24 -3.31
CA SER A 226 -2.89 9.94 -2.93
C SER A 226 -1.98 11.15 -3.13
N GLY A 227 -0.81 11.12 -2.47
CA GLY A 227 0.21 12.15 -2.64
C GLY A 227 1.58 11.63 -2.22
N GLU A 228 2.57 11.74 -3.11
CA GLU A 228 3.94 11.32 -2.86
C GLU A 228 4.93 12.40 -3.27
N TYR A 229 5.77 12.80 -2.32
CA TYR A 229 6.90 13.68 -2.56
C TYR A 229 8.15 12.85 -2.91
N LEU A 230 8.94 13.36 -3.84
CA LEU A 230 10.21 12.76 -4.21
C LEU A 230 11.26 13.83 -4.55
N HIS A 231 12.49 13.56 -4.18
CA HIS A 231 13.66 14.32 -4.59
C HIS A 231 14.17 13.85 -5.95
N ARG A 232 14.90 14.69 -6.69
CA ARG A 232 15.52 14.36 -7.99
C ARG A 232 16.38 13.10 -7.93
N ASP A 233 17.14 12.89 -6.86
CA ASP A 233 17.97 11.69 -6.70
C ASP A 233 17.12 10.42 -6.62
N CYS A 234 15.94 10.51 -5.98
CA CYS A 234 14.98 9.41 -5.94
C CYS A 234 14.42 9.11 -7.34
N TYR A 235 14.12 10.18 -8.12
CA TYR A 235 13.74 10.04 -9.51
C TYR A 235 14.81 9.34 -10.34
N ASP A 236 16.08 9.73 -10.18
CA ASP A 236 17.22 9.15 -10.91
C ASP A 236 17.45 7.68 -10.53
N ALA A 237 17.32 7.35 -9.25
CA ALA A 237 17.36 5.97 -8.78
C ALA A 237 16.22 5.14 -9.41
N ALA A 238 15.00 5.69 -9.46
CA ALA A 238 13.86 5.05 -10.12
C ALA A 238 14.12 4.81 -11.59
N LYS A 239 14.52 5.82 -12.31
CA LYS A 239 14.85 5.74 -13.73
C LYS A 239 15.88 4.66 -14.01
N LYS A 240 16.89 4.53 -13.13
CA LYS A 240 17.98 3.57 -13.29
C LYS A 240 17.57 2.13 -12.96
N TYR A 241 16.83 1.93 -11.87
CA TYR A 241 16.65 0.60 -11.28
C TYR A 241 15.25 -0.01 -11.49
N SER A 242 14.25 0.76 -11.92
CA SER A 242 12.87 0.28 -12.07
C SER A 242 12.41 0.09 -13.51
N LYS A 243 13.33 0.19 -14.48
CA LYS A 243 13.01 0.17 -15.91
C LYS A 243 12.34 -1.13 -16.37
N ASP A 244 12.80 -2.26 -15.86
CA ASP A 244 12.24 -3.58 -16.14
C ASP A 244 10.77 -3.68 -15.66
N THR A 245 10.53 -3.24 -14.45
CA THR A 245 9.18 -3.21 -13.84
C THR A 245 8.25 -2.29 -14.61
N PHE A 246 8.73 -1.09 -14.97
CA PHE A 246 7.96 -0.15 -15.76
C PHE A 246 7.56 -0.73 -17.12
N VAL A 247 8.53 -1.28 -17.86
CA VAL A 247 8.27 -1.85 -19.20
C VAL A 247 7.26 -2.98 -19.13
N VAL A 248 7.33 -3.82 -18.09
CA VAL A 248 6.36 -4.89 -17.90
C VAL A 248 4.97 -4.33 -17.62
N ILE A 249 4.85 -3.32 -16.76
CA ILE A 249 3.55 -2.68 -16.46
C ILE A 249 2.97 -2.02 -17.72
N ASP A 250 3.79 -1.26 -18.46
CA ASP A 250 3.37 -0.52 -19.66
C ASP A 250 2.94 -1.44 -20.80
N LYS A 251 3.67 -2.55 -21.02
CA LYS A 251 3.43 -3.44 -22.17
C LYS A 251 2.52 -4.62 -21.86
N LEU A 252 2.55 -5.13 -20.65
CA LEU A 252 1.89 -6.39 -20.27
C LEU A 252 0.86 -6.21 -19.16
N GLY A 253 0.83 -5.04 -18.53
CA GLY A 253 -0.03 -4.72 -17.40
C GLY A 253 0.50 -5.23 -16.04
N PRO A 254 -0.06 -4.70 -14.93
CA PRO A 254 0.41 -5.00 -13.58
C PRO A 254 0.26 -6.48 -13.19
N ASN A 255 -0.66 -7.22 -13.81
CA ASN A 255 -0.87 -8.65 -13.59
C ASN A 255 0.36 -9.52 -13.92
N PHE A 256 1.29 -9.01 -14.70
CA PHE A 256 2.53 -9.72 -15.05
C PHE A 256 3.67 -9.52 -14.04
N ILE A 257 3.57 -8.56 -13.13
CA ILE A 257 4.61 -8.28 -12.14
C ILE A 257 4.91 -9.49 -11.25
N PRO A 258 3.94 -10.21 -10.68
CA PRO A 258 4.23 -11.43 -9.92
C PRO A 258 4.96 -12.50 -10.75
N LYS A 259 4.64 -12.61 -12.04
CA LYS A 259 5.30 -13.55 -12.96
C LYS A 259 6.75 -13.14 -13.22
N LEU A 260 7.01 -11.83 -13.42
CA LEU A 260 8.36 -11.29 -13.57
C LEU A 260 9.22 -11.60 -12.34
N PHE A 261 8.73 -11.32 -11.14
CA PHE A 261 9.47 -11.60 -9.90
C PHE A 261 9.65 -13.12 -9.66
N GLY A 262 8.65 -13.92 -10.01
CA GLY A 262 8.76 -15.39 -9.98
C GLY A 262 9.84 -15.90 -10.93
N PHE A 263 9.96 -15.33 -12.11
CA PHE A 263 11.00 -15.65 -13.09
C PHE A 263 12.40 -15.23 -12.60
N LYS A 264 12.55 -13.99 -12.10
CA LYS A 264 13.80 -13.51 -11.49
C LYS A 264 14.27 -14.43 -10.37
N ARG A 265 13.37 -14.83 -9.47
CA ARG A 265 13.68 -15.77 -8.38
C ARG A 265 14.18 -17.12 -8.91
N LYS A 266 13.59 -17.66 -9.97
CA LYS A 266 14.08 -18.93 -10.57
C LYS A 266 15.49 -18.77 -11.12
N ILE A 267 15.80 -17.65 -11.77
CA ILE A 267 17.16 -17.36 -12.27
C ILE A 267 18.13 -17.27 -11.10
N ASP A 268 17.79 -16.57 -10.03
CA ASP A 268 18.66 -16.42 -8.87
C ASP A 268 18.93 -17.77 -8.18
N LEU A 269 17.92 -18.62 -8.01
CA LEU A 269 18.06 -19.97 -7.46
C LEU A 269 18.94 -20.87 -8.33
N LEU A 270 18.89 -20.68 -9.66
CA LEU A 270 19.80 -21.36 -10.58
C LEU A 270 21.23 -20.82 -10.47
N ALA A 271 21.36 -19.49 -10.39
CA ALA A 271 22.66 -18.82 -10.24
C ALA A 271 23.37 -19.18 -8.93
N GLU A 272 22.64 -19.36 -7.84
CA GLU A 272 23.18 -19.81 -6.55
C GLU A 272 23.89 -21.18 -6.61
N LYS A 273 23.55 -22.03 -7.60
CA LYS A 273 24.25 -23.31 -7.81
C LYS A 273 25.63 -23.12 -8.44
N PHE A 274 25.92 -21.96 -8.97
CA PHE A 274 27.18 -21.62 -9.61
C PHE A 274 27.89 -20.56 -8.79
N SER A 275 28.91 -20.94 -8.04
CA SER A 275 29.68 -20.05 -7.14
C SER A 275 30.35 -18.84 -7.84
N ILE A 276 30.42 -18.86 -9.18
CA ILE A 276 31.02 -17.80 -10.00
C ILE A 276 30.05 -16.63 -10.24
N LEU A 277 28.74 -16.88 -10.10
CA LEU A 277 27.72 -15.86 -10.39
C LEU A 277 27.49 -14.96 -9.15
N PRO A 278 27.32 -13.65 -9.37
CA PRO A 278 27.08 -12.74 -8.26
C PRO A 278 25.70 -12.93 -7.63
N ILE A 279 25.61 -12.63 -6.34
CA ILE A 279 24.31 -12.58 -5.61
C ILE A 279 23.36 -11.61 -6.35
N LYS A 280 22.06 -12.00 -6.45
CA LYS A 280 21.04 -11.30 -7.23
C LYS A 280 21.40 -11.15 -8.71
N PHE A 281 21.85 -12.23 -9.29
CA PHE A 281 22.27 -12.29 -10.69
C PHE A 281 21.17 -11.81 -11.65
N SER A 282 19.91 -12.17 -11.39
CA SER A 282 18.77 -11.75 -12.19
C SER A 282 18.63 -10.23 -12.28
N ASP A 283 18.81 -9.51 -11.18
CA ASP A 283 18.73 -8.04 -11.16
C ASP A 283 19.88 -7.41 -11.96
N LYS A 284 21.10 -7.93 -11.81
CA LYS A 284 22.26 -7.44 -12.58
C LYS A 284 22.12 -7.69 -14.08
N LEU A 285 21.61 -8.87 -14.44
CA LEU A 285 21.31 -9.22 -15.81
C LEU A 285 20.23 -8.29 -16.42
N MET A 286 19.14 -8.09 -15.71
CA MET A 286 18.07 -7.19 -16.17
C MET A 286 18.54 -5.74 -16.25
N GLN A 287 19.37 -5.29 -15.32
CA GLN A 287 19.98 -3.96 -15.37
C GLN A 287 20.87 -3.81 -16.59
N PHE A 288 21.72 -4.81 -16.90
CA PHE A 288 22.55 -4.81 -18.10
C PHE A 288 21.68 -4.76 -19.37
N LEU A 289 20.67 -5.62 -19.49
CA LEU A 289 19.77 -5.63 -20.63
C LEU A 289 18.99 -4.30 -20.78
N SER A 290 18.71 -3.63 -19.67
CA SER A 290 18.00 -2.35 -19.68
C SER A 290 18.75 -1.22 -20.40
N TYR A 291 20.05 -1.32 -20.59
CA TYR A 291 20.81 -0.37 -21.39
C TYR A 291 20.38 -0.33 -22.86
N PHE A 292 19.92 -1.46 -23.37
CA PHE A 292 19.48 -1.59 -24.76
C PHE A 292 18.00 -1.20 -24.96
N TRP A 293 17.28 -0.91 -23.87
CA TRP A 293 15.88 -0.53 -23.96
C TRP A 293 15.73 0.99 -24.13
N PRO A 294 14.76 1.46 -24.91
CA PRO A 294 14.50 2.87 -25.08
C PRO A 294 14.13 3.54 -23.76
N ASN A 295 14.21 4.85 -23.75
CA ASN A 295 13.77 5.64 -22.60
C ASN A 295 12.28 5.37 -22.35
N HIS A 296 11.94 5.11 -21.10
CA HIS A 296 10.61 4.62 -20.71
C HIS A 296 9.78 5.68 -20.00
N LEU A 297 10.43 6.77 -19.54
CA LEU A 297 9.72 7.84 -18.84
C LEU A 297 9.17 8.88 -19.82
N PRO A 298 7.99 9.48 -19.53
CA PRO A 298 7.44 10.55 -20.35
C PRO A 298 8.41 11.73 -20.45
N LYS A 299 8.62 12.25 -21.66
CA LYS A 299 9.53 13.39 -21.91
C LYS A 299 9.27 14.58 -20.99
N ARG A 300 8.00 14.84 -20.66
CA ARG A 300 7.61 15.95 -19.80
C ARG A 300 8.10 15.77 -18.37
N MET A 301 8.13 14.54 -17.86
CA MET A 301 8.70 14.23 -16.55
C MET A 301 10.21 14.46 -16.56
N GLU A 302 10.90 14.08 -17.63
CA GLU A 302 12.34 14.33 -17.75
C GLU A 302 12.66 15.82 -17.80
N MET A 303 11.89 16.61 -18.54
CA MET A 303 12.02 18.07 -18.54
C MET A 303 11.86 18.66 -17.12
N TYR A 304 10.90 18.13 -16.35
CA TYR A 304 10.71 18.56 -14.97
C TYR A 304 11.86 18.12 -14.06
N ARG A 305 12.35 16.89 -14.22
CA ARG A 305 13.53 16.39 -13.51
C ARG A 305 14.75 17.27 -13.76
N ASP A 306 14.97 17.70 -15.00
CA ASP A 306 16.13 18.54 -15.35
C ASP A 306 16.00 19.97 -14.80
N LYS A 307 14.75 20.47 -14.69
CA LYS A 307 14.46 21.84 -14.26
C LYS A 307 14.35 21.97 -12.74
N TYR A 308 13.78 20.96 -12.05
CA TYR A 308 13.42 21.03 -10.63
C TYR A 308 14.15 19.98 -9.81
N GLU A 309 14.44 20.32 -8.56
CA GLU A 309 15.07 19.42 -7.60
C GLU A 309 14.03 18.59 -6.83
N HIS A 310 12.88 19.19 -6.57
CA HIS A 310 11.81 18.60 -5.78
C HIS A 310 10.58 18.37 -6.64
N HIS A 311 9.92 17.23 -6.41
CA HIS A 311 8.74 16.81 -7.16
C HIS A 311 7.65 16.29 -6.23
N TRP A 312 6.42 16.45 -6.64
CA TRP A 312 5.28 15.86 -5.95
C TRP A 312 4.27 15.31 -6.96
N VAL A 313 3.85 14.07 -6.73
CA VAL A 313 2.79 13.40 -7.47
C VAL A 313 1.54 13.40 -6.61
N ILE A 314 0.49 14.04 -7.07
CA ILE A 314 -0.77 14.18 -6.33
C ILE A 314 -1.89 13.65 -7.21
N GLU A 315 -2.67 12.71 -6.70
CA GLU A 315 -3.86 12.21 -7.35
C GLU A 315 -5.12 12.82 -6.75
N MET A 316 -5.90 13.46 -7.58
CA MET A 316 -7.21 14.01 -7.22
C MET A 316 -8.32 13.20 -7.90
N ALA A 317 -9.46 13.11 -7.24
CA ALA A 317 -10.61 12.38 -7.73
C ALA A 317 -11.85 13.26 -7.81
N ASP A 318 -12.71 12.95 -8.79
CA ASP A 318 -14.02 13.53 -8.99
C ASP A 318 -14.00 15.08 -8.98
N ASP A 319 -14.77 15.74 -8.11
CA ASP A 319 -14.85 17.21 -8.03
C ASP A 319 -13.56 17.87 -7.55
N GLY A 320 -12.69 17.13 -6.84
CA GLY A 320 -11.38 17.63 -6.42
C GLY A 320 -10.43 17.93 -7.59
N ILE A 321 -10.68 17.36 -8.77
CA ILE A 321 -9.85 17.59 -9.96
C ILE A 321 -9.89 19.05 -10.38
N ASP A 322 -11.08 19.63 -10.46
CA ASP A 322 -11.23 21.01 -10.92
C ASP A 322 -10.82 22.01 -9.83
N GLU A 323 -11.06 21.68 -8.55
CA GLU A 323 -10.54 22.44 -7.40
C GLU A 323 -9.02 22.53 -7.44
N ALA A 324 -8.32 21.41 -7.66
CA ALA A 324 -6.86 21.37 -7.76
C ALA A 324 -6.31 22.11 -8.98
N LYS A 325 -6.97 22.01 -10.14
CA LYS A 325 -6.56 22.76 -11.34
C LYS A 325 -6.56 24.28 -11.09
N LEU A 326 -7.64 24.78 -10.50
CA LEU A 326 -7.75 26.21 -10.18
C LEU A 326 -6.70 26.64 -9.16
N PHE A 327 -6.53 25.85 -8.11
CA PHE A 327 -5.54 26.13 -7.08
C PHE A 327 -4.11 26.18 -7.65
N PHE A 328 -3.66 25.16 -8.39
CA PHE A 328 -2.30 25.13 -8.94
C PHE A 328 -2.08 26.21 -9.97
N ALA A 329 -3.08 26.50 -10.82
CA ALA A 329 -3.00 27.57 -11.81
C ALA A 329 -2.86 28.96 -11.16
N ASP A 330 -3.47 29.18 -10.01
CA ASP A 330 -3.35 30.44 -9.28
C ASP A 330 -2.06 30.49 -8.44
N PHE A 331 -1.76 29.42 -7.72
CA PHE A 331 -0.60 29.32 -6.85
C PHE A 331 0.72 29.61 -7.58
N PHE A 332 0.91 29.03 -8.78
CA PHE A 332 2.13 29.21 -9.56
C PHE A 332 2.19 30.49 -10.39
N LYS A 333 1.22 31.43 -10.25
CA LYS A 333 1.39 32.80 -10.76
C LYS A 333 2.36 33.61 -9.93
N SER A 334 2.43 33.34 -8.63
CA SER A 334 3.22 34.11 -7.66
C SER A 334 4.30 33.30 -6.92
N ASN A 335 4.33 31.99 -7.11
CA ASN A 335 5.28 31.10 -6.46
C ASN A 335 6.19 30.39 -7.46
N GLU A 336 7.39 30.05 -7.03
CA GLU A 336 8.35 29.29 -7.81
C GLU A 336 7.85 27.86 -8.01
N GLY A 337 8.01 27.33 -9.23
CA GLY A 337 7.61 25.99 -9.59
C GLY A 337 6.62 25.96 -10.77
N ASN A 338 6.12 24.80 -11.04
CA ASN A 338 5.08 24.58 -12.05
C ASN A 338 4.43 23.21 -11.89
N PHE A 339 3.35 22.95 -12.62
CA PHE A 339 2.70 21.64 -12.62
C PHE A 339 2.26 21.23 -14.04
N PHE A 340 1.97 19.96 -14.20
CA PHE A 340 1.27 19.45 -15.37
C PHE A 340 0.34 18.29 -15.01
N LEU A 341 -0.64 18.05 -15.89
CA LEU A 341 -1.55 16.92 -15.77
C LEU A 341 -0.97 15.71 -16.47
N SER A 342 -0.92 14.58 -15.75
CA SER A 342 -0.46 13.30 -16.28
C SER A 342 -1.62 12.32 -16.41
N THR A 343 -1.65 11.57 -17.50
CA THR A 343 -2.61 10.49 -17.74
C THR A 343 -2.07 9.12 -17.32
N HIS A 344 -0.77 9.03 -16.98
CA HIS A 344 -0.10 7.77 -16.64
C HIS A 344 0.03 7.60 -15.11
N ILE A 345 -1.09 7.32 -14.44
CA ILE A 345 -1.17 7.24 -12.97
C ILE A 345 -0.38 6.04 -12.43
N ILE A 346 -0.69 4.85 -12.93
CA ILE A 346 -0.19 3.58 -12.38
C ILE A 346 1.32 3.45 -12.59
N SER A 347 1.81 3.86 -13.75
CA SER A 347 3.23 3.76 -14.08
C SER A 347 4.11 4.62 -13.18
N ILE A 348 3.65 5.82 -12.82
CA ILE A 348 4.43 6.78 -12.02
C ILE A 348 4.49 6.32 -10.56
N LEU A 349 3.35 6.01 -9.96
CA LEU A 349 3.29 5.56 -8.56
C LEU A 349 4.02 4.24 -8.35
N CYS A 350 3.83 3.25 -9.24
CA CYS A 350 4.53 1.97 -9.15
C CYS A 350 6.06 2.08 -9.32
N ILE A 351 6.55 3.03 -10.11
CA ILE A 351 8.00 3.24 -10.28
C ILE A 351 8.63 3.70 -8.98
N PHE A 352 8.01 4.70 -8.33
CA PHE A 352 8.59 5.33 -7.14
C PHE A 352 8.42 4.46 -5.90
N GLN A 353 7.31 3.77 -5.76
CA GLN A 353 7.06 2.87 -4.63
C GLN A 353 7.95 1.61 -4.65
N ASN A 354 8.37 1.14 -5.82
CA ASN A 354 9.29 0.01 -5.94
C ASN A 354 10.75 0.34 -5.57
N ILE A 355 11.15 1.61 -5.49
CA ILE A 355 12.51 1.99 -5.08
C ILE A 355 12.70 1.81 -3.58
N CYS A 356 11.70 2.10 -2.77
CA CYS A 356 11.77 1.91 -1.32
C CYS A 356 11.87 0.43 -0.90
N ILE A 357 11.76 -0.51 -1.85
CA ILE A 357 11.74 -1.96 -1.59
C ILE A 357 13.05 -2.64 -2.05
N ARG A 358 13.90 -1.97 -2.79
CA ARG A 358 15.22 -2.43 -3.24
C ARG A 358 16.34 -1.84 -2.44
#